data_2f7de3cbb42c7b6f117df7726b42246a
#
_entry.id   2f7de3cbb42c7b6f117df7726b42246a
#
_cell.length_a   1.000
_cell.length_b   1.000
_cell.length_c   1.000
_cell.angle_alpha   90.00
_cell.angle_beta   90.00
_cell.angle_gamma   90.00
#
_symmetry.space_group_name_H-M   'P 1'
#
loop_
_entity.id
_entity.type
_entity.pdbx_description
1 polymer ?
#
loop_
_entity_poly.entity_id
_entity_poly.type
_entity_poly.pdbx_seq_one_letter_code
_entity_poly.pdbx_strand_id
1 'polypeptide(L)'
;MKVIFRYLFACAFLLEVQSVFAQIETPIMGWSSWNTYRVNISDSLIKRQADAMVDQGLKGAGYTYINVDDGFFGYRDEQGNLCTHPKRFPNGMKAVADYIHSKGLKAGIYSDAVGNTCGSLWDKDMNGVGVGLYGHERQDADLFFNQWGFDFIKIDYCGAGQQLELDEQKRYTEIVKAIRETAKKNVSVNICRWAFPGTWAKDLARSWRISPDIAPDWGSVRAIINKNLYLSAYAGEGHYNDMDMLEIGRGLKQEEEEVHFGMWCIMSSPLLIGCDLTTIPE
;
A
#
# COMPACT_ATOMS: atom_id res chain seq x y z
N MET A 1 -76.37 11.49 -23.47
CA MET A 1 -75.60 10.78 -22.47
C MET A 1 -74.14 10.67 -22.99
N LYS A 2 -73.26 11.53 -22.47
CA LYS A 2 -71.80 11.50 -22.85
C LYS A 2 -71.07 10.97 -21.65
N VAL A 3 -70.49 9.79 -21.78
CA VAL A 3 -69.62 9.15 -20.79
C VAL A 3 -68.23 9.67 -21.00
N ILE A 4 -67.69 10.42 -20.03
CA ILE A 4 -66.33 10.92 -20.03
C ILE A 4 -65.48 9.86 -19.36
N PHE A 5 -64.63 9.15 -20.13
CA PHE A 5 -63.59 8.28 -19.61
C PHE A 5 -62.42 9.15 -19.10
N ARG A 6 -62.22 9.18 -17.78
CA ARG A 6 -61.02 9.74 -17.15
C ARG A 6 -59.94 8.66 -17.15
N TYR A 7 -58.91 8.82 -17.99
CA TYR A 7 -57.69 8.04 -17.88
C TYR A 7 -56.87 8.60 -16.71
N LEU A 8 -56.83 7.82 -15.64
CA LEU A 8 -55.83 8.00 -14.58
C LEU A 8 -54.52 7.48 -15.09
N PHE A 9 -53.61 8.38 -15.46
CA PHE A 9 -52.19 8.05 -15.65
C PHE A 9 -51.57 7.84 -14.28
N ALA A 10 -51.46 6.57 -13.85
CA ALA A 10 -50.59 6.19 -12.74
C ALA A 10 -49.14 6.24 -13.21
N CYS A 11 -48.46 7.37 -12.96
CA CYS A 11 -46.98 7.41 -13.04
C CYS A 11 -46.43 6.54 -11.90
N ALA A 12 -46.16 5.31 -12.20
CA ALA A 12 -45.30 4.48 -11.36
C ALA A 12 -43.88 5.05 -11.43
N PHE A 13 -43.52 5.87 -10.47
CA PHE A 13 -42.14 6.18 -10.16
C PHE A 13 -41.49 4.87 -9.68
N LEU A 14 -40.85 4.17 -10.55
CA LEU A 14 -39.88 3.15 -10.20
C LEU A 14 -38.70 3.89 -9.53
N LEU A 15 -38.78 4.02 -8.21
CA LEU A 15 -37.60 4.27 -7.40
C LEU A 15 -36.66 3.06 -7.60
N GLU A 16 -35.74 3.20 -8.51
CA GLU A 16 -34.54 2.37 -8.46
C GLU A 16 -33.85 2.67 -7.13
N VAL A 17 -34.16 1.87 -6.14
CA VAL A 17 -33.32 1.75 -4.95
C VAL A 17 -32.05 1.06 -5.47
N GLN A 18 -31.12 1.87 -5.95
CA GLN A 18 -29.73 1.42 -6.03
C GLN A 18 -29.33 1.14 -4.58
N SER A 19 -29.44 -0.12 -4.20
CA SER A 19 -28.79 -0.63 -3.00
C SER A 19 -27.29 -0.36 -3.22
N VAL A 20 -26.80 0.75 -2.68
CA VAL A 20 -25.39 0.99 -2.48
C VAL A 20 -24.99 -0.03 -1.41
N PHE A 21 -24.82 -1.29 -1.82
CA PHE A 21 -24.01 -2.19 -1.04
C PHE A 21 -22.63 -1.50 -1.01
N ALA A 22 -22.28 -0.96 0.14
CA ALA A 22 -20.90 -0.55 0.36
C ALA A 22 -20.07 -1.78 0.05
N GLN A 23 -19.38 -1.76 -1.11
CA GLN A 23 -18.56 -2.87 -1.55
C GLN A 23 -17.46 -2.98 -0.50
N ILE A 24 -17.49 -4.05 0.29
CA ILE A 24 -16.44 -4.31 1.28
C ILE A 24 -15.14 -4.35 0.50
N GLU A 25 -14.26 -3.41 0.79
CA GLU A 25 -12.97 -3.35 0.13
C GLU A 25 -12.16 -4.60 0.51
N THR A 26 -11.81 -5.42 -0.48
CA THR A 26 -10.96 -6.61 -0.30
C THR A 26 -9.53 -6.22 0.05
N PRO A 27 -8.70 -7.12 0.62
CA PRO A 27 -7.27 -6.89 0.75
C PRO A 27 -6.66 -6.45 -0.57
N ILE A 28 -5.67 -5.56 -0.54
CA ILE A 28 -5.01 -5.14 -1.77
C ILE A 28 -4.21 -6.29 -2.37
N MET A 29 -4.21 -6.35 -3.70
CA MET A 29 -3.41 -7.29 -4.48
C MET A 29 -2.53 -6.47 -5.43
N GLY A 30 -1.24 -6.80 -5.48
CA GLY A 30 -0.30 -6.05 -6.31
C GLY A 30 1.13 -6.52 -6.17
N TRP A 31 2.05 -5.62 -6.40
CA TRP A 31 3.49 -5.82 -6.30
C TRP A 31 4.11 -4.71 -5.46
N SER A 32 5.20 -5.01 -4.75
CA SER A 32 5.98 -4.03 -4.02
C SER A 32 7.48 -4.24 -4.25
N SER A 33 8.22 -3.14 -4.32
CA SER A 33 9.62 -3.16 -4.77
C SER A 33 10.61 -3.65 -3.71
N TRP A 34 10.22 -3.69 -2.42
CA TRP A 34 11.20 -3.83 -1.33
C TRP A 34 11.97 -5.14 -1.33
N ASN A 35 11.28 -6.28 -1.33
CA ASN A 35 11.94 -7.57 -1.05
C ASN A 35 13.01 -7.94 -2.07
N THR A 36 12.84 -7.60 -3.34
CA THR A 36 13.84 -7.89 -4.39
C THR A 36 14.84 -6.76 -4.57
N TYR A 37 14.40 -5.52 -4.51
CA TYR A 37 15.23 -4.41 -4.95
C TYR A 37 15.70 -3.49 -3.83
N ARG A 38 15.06 -3.54 -2.65
CA ARG A 38 15.36 -2.65 -1.53
C ARG A 38 15.38 -1.19 -2.02
N VAL A 39 16.40 -0.42 -1.69
CA VAL A 39 16.57 0.98 -2.17
C VAL A 39 17.07 1.10 -3.61
N ASN A 40 17.41 -0.02 -4.28
CA ASN A 40 17.98 -0.03 -5.63
C ASN A 40 16.89 -0.01 -6.71
N ILE A 41 16.02 0.97 -6.67
CA ILE A 41 14.90 1.15 -7.58
C ILE A 41 15.11 2.34 -8.51
N SER A 42 14.37 2.36 -9.61
CA SER A 42 14.39 3.46 -10.58
C SER A 42 13.05 3.58 -11.31
N ASP A 43 12.82 4.74 -11.92
CA ASP A 43 11.68 4.99 -12.83
C ASP A 43 11.49 3.85 -13.84
N SER A 44 12.57 3.48 -14.55
CA SER A 44 12.51 2.44 -15.57
C SER A 44 12.22 1.04 -15.00
N LEU A 45 12.71 0.73 -13.79
CA LEU A 45 12.41 -0.52 -13.12
C LEU A 45 10.92 -0.61 -12.76
N ILE A 46 10.39 0.42 -12.10
CA ILE A 46 8.97 0.45 -11.70
C ILE A 46 8.05 0.33 -12.91
N LYS A 47 8.36 1.03 -14.00
CA LYS A 47 7.59 0.94 -15.26
C LYS A 47 7.60 -0.46 -15.85
N ARG A 48 8.76 -1.14 -15.87
CA ARG A 48 8.83 -2.53 -16.33
C ARG A 48 8.00 -3.48 -15.48
N GLN A 49 7.95 -3.30 -14.16
CA GLN A 49 7.10 -4.10 -13.28
C GLN A 49 5.60 -3.84 -13.56
N ALA A 50 5.24 -2.59 -13.83
CA ALA A 50 3.86 -2.26 -14.22
C ALA A 50 3.48 -2.89 -15.58
N ASP A 51 4.40 -2.90 -16.55
CA ASP A 51 4.21 -3.59 -17.82
C ASP A 51 4.04 -5.10 -17.61
N ALA A 52 4.94 -5.74 -16.87
CA ALA A 52 4.87 -7.17 -16.58
C ALA A 52 3.57 -7.56 -15.83
N MET A 53 3.08 -6.73 -14.93
CA MET A 53 1.79 -6.95 -14.25
C MET A 53 0.63 -7.09 -15.25
N VAL A 54 0.66 -6.34 -16.33
CA VAL A 54 -0.37 -6.39 -17.37
C VAL A 54 -0.11 -7.52 -18.36
N ASP A 55 1.12 -7.62 -18.86
CA ASP A 55 1.50 -8.52 -19.95
C ASP A 55 1.41 -10.00 -19.54
N GLN A 56 1.64 -10.30 -18.27
CA GLN A 56 1.52 -11.65 -17.70
C GLN A 56 0.10 -11.96 -17.18
N GLY A 57 -0.87 -11.09 -17.41
CA GLY A 57 -2.26 -11.33 -17.03
C GLY A 57 -2.59 -11.17 -15.54
N LEU A 58 -1.61 -10.80 -14.69
CA LEU A 58 -1.82 -10.63 -13.26
C LEU A 58 -2.88 -9.56 -12.95
N LYS A 59 -2.93 -8.49 -13.75
CA LYS A 59 -4.00 -7.48 -13.65
C LYS A 59 -5.38 -8.12 -13.82
N GLY A 60 -5.54 -9.03 -14.77
CA GLY A 60 -6.79 -9.76 -15.00
C GLY A 60 -7.17 -10.67 -13.83
N ALA A 61 -6.21 -11.16 -13.07
CA ALA A 61 -6.40 -11.92 -11.84
C ALA A 61 -6.66 -11.05 -10.59
N GLY A 62 -6.67 -9.70 -10.74
CA GLY A 62 -6.99 -8.78 -9.66
C GLY A 62 -5.80 -8.09 -9.00
N TYR A 63 -4.58 -8.33 -9.46
CA TYR A 63 -3.38 -7.62 -8.99
C TYR A 63 -3.34 -6.23 -9.62
N THR A 64 -3.74 -5.23 -8.88
CA THR A 64 -3.96 -3.88 -9.42
C THR A 64 -3.07 -2.79 -8.85
N TYR A 65 -2.25 -3.10 -7.85
CA TYR A 65 -1.35 -2.13 -7.22
C TYR A 65 0.10 -2.34 -7.64
N ILE A 66 0.79 -1.25 -7.95
CA ILE A 66 2.26 -1.17 -8.06
C ILE A 66 2.73 -0.23 -6.95
N ASN A 67 3.38 -0.79 -5.94
CA ASN A 67 3.84 -0.05 -4.77
C ASN A 67 5.34 0.23 -4.88
N VAL A 68 5.69 1.50 -4.94
CA VAL A 68 7.06 1.99 -4.86
C VAL A 68 7.42 2.11 -3.38
N ASP A 69 8.26 1.21 -2.90
CA ASP A 69 8.78 1.22 -1.52
C ASP A 69 9.95 2.20 -1.39
N ASP A 70 10.72 2.15 -0.32
CA ASP A 70 11.85 3.05 -0.05
C ASP A 70 12.89 3.07 -1.20
N GLY A 71 13.62 4.19 -1.34
CA GLY A 71 14.66 4.35 -2.35
C GLY A 71 14.38 5.43 -3.41
N PHE A 72 13.23 6.08 -3.39
CA PHE A 72 12.91 7.17 -4.33
C PHE A 72 13.30 8.56 -3.80
N PHE A 73 13.60 8.67 -2.54
CA PHE A 73 13.95 9.93 -1.89
C PHE A 73 15.26 10.52 -2.38
N GLY A 74 15.32 11.85 -2.43
CA GLY A 74 16.54 12.60 -2.69
C GLY A 74 16.95 13.42 -1.47
N TYR A 75 16.19 14.46 -1.16
CA TYR A 75 16.43 15.36 -0.05
C TYR A 75 15.19 16.24 0.21
N ARG A 76 15.21 17.06 1.28
CA ARG A 76 14.29 18.20 1.42
C ARG A 76 15.00 19.50 1.08
N ASP A 77 14.31 20.37 0.35
CA ASP A 77 14.82 21.73 0.08
C ASP A 77 14.71 22.64 1.32
N GLU A 78 15.15 23.90 1.18
CA GLU A 78 15.13 24.89 2.26
C GLU A 78 13.70 25.23 2.75
N GLN A 79 12.68 24.96 1.94
CA GLN A 79 11.27 25.13 2.28
C GLN A 79 10.65 23.84 2.85
N GLY A 80 11.44 22.78 3.01
CA GLY A 80 11.02 21.47 3.49
C GLY A 80 10.32 20.61 2.43
N ASN A 81 10.28 21.03 1.16
CA ASN A 81 9.67 20.25 0.10
C ASN A 81 10.52 19.00 -0.19
N LEU A 82 9.86 17.86 -0.28
CA LEU A 82 10.51 16.61 -0.61
C LEU A 82 10.87 16.56 -2.09
N CYS A 83 12.14 16.36 -2.38
CA CYS A 83 12.69 16.17 -3.72
C CYS A 83 12.99 14.68 -3.96
N THR A 84 12.72 14.21 -5.16
CA THR A 84 13.01 12.82 -5.56
C THR A 84 14.48 12.64 -5.91
N HIS A 85 14.97 11.40 -5.84
CA HIS A 85 16.34 11.08 -6.21
C HIS A 85 16.60 11.35 -7.70
N PRO A 86 17.49 12.31 -8.07
CA PRO A 86 17.56 12.84 -9.43
C PRO A 86 18.04 11.84 -10.48
N LYS A 87 18.82 10.84 -10.09
CA LYS A 87 19.30 9.78 -11.00
C LYS A 87 18.36 8.59 -11.09
N ARG A 88 17.73 8.22 -9.97
CA ARG A 88 16.78 7.08 -9.94
C ARG A 88 15.44 7.47 -10.57
N PHE A 89 14.98 8.69 -10.33
CA PHE A 89 13.68 9.23 -10.77
C PHE A 89 13.82 10.60 -11.44
N PRO A 90 14.50 10.69 -12.59
CA PRO A 90 14.83 11.96 -13.24
C PRO A 90 13.59 12.76 -13.69
N ASN A 91 12.45 12.06 -13.91
CA ASN A 91 11.20 12.69 -14.31
C ASN A 91 10.23 12.91 -13.13
N GLY A 92 10.69 12.63 -11.90
CA GLY A 92 9.89 12.74 -10.68
C GLY A 92 8.86 11.63 -10.50
N MET A 93 8.27 11.57 -9.30
CA MET A 93 7.34 10.49 -8.94
C MET A 93 5.96 10.65 -9.60
N LYS A 94 5.57 11.87 -9.98
CA LYS A 94 4.34 12.07 -10.76
C LYS A 94 4.38 11.30 -12.08
N ALA A 95 5.48 11.33 -12.80
CA ALA A 95 5.62 10.62 -14.08
C ALA A 95 5.55 9.09 -13.89
N VAL A 96 5.97 8.57 -12.73
CA VAL A 96 5.83 7.16 -12.37
C VAL A 96 4.37 6.81 -12.09
N ALA A 97 3.69 7.60 -11.27
CA ALA A 97 2.28 7.39 -10.95
C ALA A 97 1.39 7.49 -12.20
N ASP A 98 1.60 8.51 -13.04
CA ASP A 98 0.88 8.67 -14.31
C ASP A 98 1.08 7.46 -15.23
N TYR A 99 2.30 6.91 -15.29
CA TYR A 99 2.57 5.70 -16.07
C TYR A 99 1.82 4.48 -15.55
N ILE A 100 1.87 4.24 -14.24
CA ILE A 100 1.13 3.15 -13.58
C ILE A 100 -0.37 3.29 -13.88
N HIS A 101 -0.93 4.48 -13.73
CA HIS A 101 -2.33 4.78 -14.03
C HIS A 101 -2.66 4.56 -15.52
N SER A 102 -1.76 4.87 -16.44
CA SER A 102 -1.97 4.64 -17.87
C SER A 102 -2.14 3.16 -18.22
N LYS A 103 -1.62 2.25 -17.38
CA LYS A 103 -1.82 0.80 -17.48
C LYS A 103 -3.14 0.34 -16.83
N GLY A 104 -3.93 1.27 -16.26
CA GLY A 104 -5.15 0.98 -15.51
C GLY A 104 -4.85 0.28 -14.17
N LEU A 105 -3.69 0.56 -13.59
CA LEU A 105 -3.24 0.11 -12.27
C LEU A 105 -3.31 1.26 -11.26
N LYS A 106 -3.21 0.97 -9.99
CA LYS A 106 -3.13 1.94 -8.89
C LYS A 106 -1.69 2.07 -8.42
N ALA A 107 -1.28 3.28 -8.07
CA ALA A 107 0.07 3.58 -7.60
C ALA A 107 0.12 3.67 -6.08
N GLY A 108 1.02 2.91 -5.47
CA GLY A 108 1.33 2.99 -4.04
C GLY A 108 2.70 3.63 -3.80
N ILE A 109 2.83 4.30 -2.65
CA ILE A 109 4.06 4.97 -2.22
C ILE A 109 4.42 4.55 -0.80
N TYR A 110 5.64 4.81 -0.41
CA TYR A 110 6.20 4.55 0.91
C TYR A 110 6.54 5.85 1.63
N SER A 111 6.45 5.85 2.95
CA SER A 111 7.14 6.82 3.80
C SER A 111 7.36 6.25 5.21
N ASP A 112 8.01 7.03 6.06
CA ASP A 112 8.25 6.69 7.45
C ASP A 112 7.55 7.69 8.38
N ALA A 113 6.99 7.20 9.48
CA ALA A 113 6.26 8.02 10.44
C ALA A 113 7.15 9.03 11.19
N VAL A 114 8.45 8.78 11.23
CA VAL A 114 9.46 9.63 11.87
C VAL A 114 10.35 10.33 10.84
N GLY A 115 11.55 10.77 11.20
CA GLY A 115 12.35 11.62 10.33
C GLY A 115 13.19 10.91 9.29
N ASN A 116 13.55 9.62 9.51
CA ASN A 116 14.43 8.86 8.64
C ASN A 116 13.74 7.59 8.15
N THR A 117 14.06 7.15 6.93
CA THR A 117 13.48 5.94 6.35
C THR A 117 14.24 4.68 6.75
N CYS A 118 13.61 3.51 6.55
CA CYS A 118 14.21 2.21 6.80
C CYS A 118 15.46 1.97 5.95
N GLY A 119 15.47 2.42 4.69
CA GLY A 119 16.63 2.32 3.79
C GLY A 119 17.84 3.09 4.30
N SER A 120 17.64 4.21 5.01
CA SER A 120 18.76 4.93 5.63
C SER A 120 19.41 4.12 6.74
N LEU A 121 18.63 3.35 7.47
CA LEU A 121 19.10 2.54 8.60
C LEU A 121 19.71 1.21 8.15
N TRP A 122 19.00 0.47 7.30
CA TRP A 122 19.36 -0.91 6.93
C TRP A 122 20.25 -1.00 5.70
N ASP A 123 20.06 -0.09 4.72
CA ASP A 123 20.83 -0.06 3.46
C ASP A 123 21.85 1.08 3.39
N LYS A 124 21.94 1.89 4.44
CA LYS A 124 22.81 3.06 4.50
C LYS A 124 22.57 4.05 3.36
N ASP A 125 21.33 4.11 2.85
CA ASP A 125 20.95 5.12 1.84
C ASP A 125 20.79 6.47 2.51
N MET A 126 21.81 7.31 2.37
CA MET A 126 21.83 8.66 2.97
C MET A 126 20.72 9.57 2.46
N ASN A 127 20.10 9.25 1.31
CA ASN A 127 18.95 9.98 0.80
C ASN A 127 17.68 9.74 1.62
N GLY A 128 17.66 8.71 2.46
CA GLY A 128 16.58 8.40 3.39
C GLY A 128 16.63 9.17 4.72
N VAL A 129 17.67 10.01 4.93
CA VAL A 129 17.83 10.78 6.16
C VAL A 129 17.04 12.09 6.07
N GLY A 130 16.20 12.39 7.08
CA GLY A 130 15.45 13.64 7.18
C GLY A 130 14.29 13.77 6.18
N VAL A 131 13.88 12.69 5.51
CA VAL A 131 12.84 12.72 4.47
C VAL A 131 11.51 12.08 4.90
N GLY A 132 11.43 11.53 6.10
CA GLY A 132 10.19 10.99 6.65
C GLY A 132 9.14 12.06 6.95
N LEU A 133 7.95 11.62 7.37
CA LEU A 133 6.75 12.48 7.52
C LEU A 133 6.80 13.43 8.72
N TYR A 134 7.70 13.21 9.69
CA TYR A 134 7.69 13.97 10.93
C TYR A 134 7.89 15.47 10.70
N GLY A 135 6.86 16.26 11.06
CA GLY A 135 6.82 17.72 10.86
C GLY A 135 6.44 18.16 9.44
N HIS A 136 6.14 17.21 8.52
CA HIS A 136 5.80 17.48 7.13
C HIS A 136 4.51 16.79 6.67
N GLU A 137 3.70 16.27 7.59
CA GLU A 137 2.57 15.38 7.31
C GLU A 137 1.62 15.93 6.26
N ARG A 138 1.21 17.21 6.40
CA ARG A 138 0.28 17.86 5.46
C ARG A 138 0.94 18.21 4.14
N GLN A 139 2.18 18.67 4.18
CA GLN A 139 2.96 19.04 2.99
C GLN A 139 3.18 17.82 2.10
N ASP A 140 3.60 16.70 2.71
CA ASP A 140 3.85 15.46 2.00
C ASP A 140 2.54 14.77 1.57
N ALA A 141 1.47 14.86 2.35
CA ALA A 141 0.16 14.37 1.94
C ALA A 141 -0.35 15.10 0.68
N ASP A 142 -0.21 16.43 0.60
CA ASP A 142 -0.54 17.16 -0.61
C ASP A 142 0.33 16.74 -1.79
N LEU A 143 1.62 16.62 -1.57
CA LEU A 143 2.58 16.19 -2.59
C LEU A 143 2.27 14.80 -3.13
N PHE A 144 2.13 13.81 -2.26
CA PHE A 144 1.94 12.40 -2.65
C PHE A 144 0.60 12.17 -3.32
N PHE A 145 -0.49 12.73 -2.79
CA PHE A 145 -1.83 12.35 -3.20
C PHE A 145 -2.49 13.33 -4.17
N ASN A 146 -2.20 14.64 -4.06
CA ASN A 146 -2.78 15.64 -4.94
C ASN A 146 -1.88 16.01 -6.11
N GLN A 147 -0.56 16.12 -5.87
CA GLN A 147 0.38 16.53 -6.90
C GLN A 147 0.92 15.33 -7.70
N TRP A 148 1.37 14.26 -7.02
CA TRP A 148 1.88 13.05 -7.68
C TRP A 148 0.79 12.04 -8.02
N GLY A 149 -0.31 12.01 -7.28
CA GLY A 149 -1.49 11.23 -7.61
C GLY A 149 -1.51 9.78 -7.07
N PHE A 150 -0.69 9.43 -6.09
CA PHE A 150 -0.67 8.09 -5.49
C PHE A 150 -1.99 7.74 -4.78
N ASP A 151 -2.33 6.43 -4.72
CA ASP A 151 -3.60 5.90 -4.22
C ASP A 151 -3.47 5.17 -2.88
N PHE A 152 -2.25 4.80 -2.52
CA PHE A 152 -1.93 3.99 -1.35
C PHE A 152 -0.62 4.48 -0.74
N ILE A 153 -0.50 4.33 0.59
CA ILE A 153 0.76 4.57 1.31
C ILE A 153 1.03 3.48 2.34
N LYS A 154 2.27 2.95 2.33
CA LYS A 154 2.85 2.19 3.43
C LYS A 154 3.64 3.15 4.32
N ILE A 155 3.39 3.12 5.64
CA ILE A 155 4.04 4.00 6.60
C ILE A 155 4.80 3.15 7.61
N ASP A 156 6.12 3.19 7.53
CA ASP A 156 7.02 2.53 8.47
C ASP A 156 7.30 3.40 9.72
N TYR A 157 8.12 2.89 10.63
CA TYR A 157 8.54 3.57 11.86
C TYR A 157 9.99 3.21 12.19
N CYS A 158 10.91 3.48 11.27
CA CYS A 158 12.28 2.99 11.36
C CYS A 158 13.21 3.85 12.18
N GLY A 159 13.17 5.16 12.03
CA GLY A 159 14.13 5.86 12.82
C GLY A 159 14.28 7.37 12.67
N ALA A 160 14.50 7.99 13.81
CA ALA A 160 15.26 9.22 14.03
C ALA A 160 15.25 9.58 15.52
N GLY A 161 16.19 9.04 16.28
CA GLY A 161 16.48 9.47 17.65
C GLY A 161 15.25 9.49 18.57
N GLN A 162 15.03 10.60 19.26
CA GLN A 162 13.91 10.77 20.21
C GLN A 162 12.51 10.61 19.62
N GLN A 163 12.35 10.71 18.30
CA GLN A 163 11.04 10.50 17.65
C GLN A 163 10.56 9.05 17.75
N LEU A 164 11.47 8.08 17.98
CA LEU A 164 11.12 6.70 18.24
C LEU A 164 10.45 6.47 19.60
N GLU A 165 10.58 7.42 20.53
CA GLU A 165 9.97 7.38 21.86
C GLU A 165 8.54 7.95 21.87
N LEU A 166 8.05 8.45 20.74
CA LEU A 166 6.69 8.96 20.62
C LEU A 166 5.68 7.82 20.76
N ASP A 167 4.51 8.13 21.30
CA ASP A 167 3.36 7.22 21.29
C ASP A 167 2.96 6.88 19.87
N GLU A 168 3.05 5.61 19.50
CA GLU A 168 2.83 5.13 18.13
C GLU A 168 1.39 5.39 17.67
N GLN A 169 0.40 5.11 18.52
CA GLN A 169 -1.00 5.35 18.19
C GLN A 169 -1.25 6.83 17.90
N LYS A 170 -0.74 7.70 18.76
CA LYS A 170 -0.86 9.14 18.58
C LYS A 170 -0.17 9.58 17.28
N ARG A 171 1.05 9.08 17.04
CA ARG A 171 1.82 9.44 15.84
C ARG A 171 1.12 9.03 14.54
N TYR A 172 0.66 7.80 14.43
CA TYR A 172 -0.10 7.34 13.27
C TYR A 172 -1.43 8.07 13.13
N THR A 173 -2.10 8.40 14.25
CA THR A 173 -3.33 9.20 14.23
C THR A 173 -3.10 10.58 13.62
N GLU A 174 -2.03 11.27 14.00
CA GLU A 174 -1.65 12.58 13.46
C GLU A 174 -1.41 12.52 11.95
N ILE A 175 -0.66 11.51 11.49
CA ILE A 175 -0.37 11.29 10.05
C ILE A 175 -1.65 11.02 9.27
N VAL A 176 -2.44 10.04 9.71
CA VAL A 176 -3.66 9.66 8.98
C VAL A 176 -4.68 10.79 8.97
N LYS A 177 -4.78 11.55 10.06
CA LYS A 177 -5.59 12.76 10.09
C LYS A 177 -5.12 13.78 9.05
N ALA A 178 -3.82 14.05 8.98
CA ALA A 178 -3.26 14.96 7.98
C ALA A 178 -3.55 14.48 6.54
N ILE A 179 -3.42 13.18 6.27
CA ILE A 179 -3.77 12.58 4.97
C ILE A 179 -5.25 12.80 4.65
N ARG A 180 -6.15 12.45 5.57
CA ARG A 180 -7.61 12.55 5.37
C ARG A 180 -8.09 13.99 5.17
N GLU A 181 -7.45 14.95 5.83
CA GLU A 181 -7.80 16.37 5.72
C GLU A 181 -7.20 17.05 4.48
N THR A 182 -6.14 16.49 3.89
CA THR A 182 -5.39 17.11 2.79
C THR A 182 -5.69 16.45 1.45
N ALA A 183 -5.75 15.11 1.39
CA ALA A 183 -5.97 14.39 0.14
C ALA A 183 -7.37 14.64 -0.42
N LYS A 184 -7.46 14.91 -1.72
CA LYS A 184 -8.73 15.14 -2.45
C LYS A 184 -9.42 13.85 -2.90
N LYS A 185 -8.83 12.70 -2.57
CA LYS A 185 -9.36 11.37 -2.87
C LYS A 185 -9.19 10.45 -1.66
N ASN A 186 -9.88 9.31 -1.68
CA ASN A 186 -9.65 8.28 -0.67
C ASN A 186 -8.27 7.64 -0.88
N VAL A 187 -7.47 7.57 0.17
CA VAL A 187 -6.12 6.99 0.19
C VAL A 187 -6.13 5.77 1.08
N SER A 188 -5.71 4.64 0.55
CA SER A 188 -5.49 3.44 1.35
C SER A 188 -4.20 3.55 2.17
N VAL A 189 -4.28 3.29 3.46
CA VAL A 189 -3.13 3.36 4.38
C VAL A 189 -2.79 1.96 4.88
N ASN A 190 -1.48 1.64 4.90
CA ASN A 190 -0.91 0.49 5.58
C ASN A 190 0.02 0.98 6.70
N ILE A 191 -0.20 0.49 7.92
CA ILE A 191 0.68 0.72 9.07
C ILE A 191 1.71 -0.39 9.14
N CYS A 192 2.99 -0.06 9.09
CA CYS A 192 4.07 -1.04 9.16
C CYS A 192 4.95 -0.80 10.39
N ARG A 193 4.72 -1.63 11.44
CA ARG A 193 5.46 -1.53 12.70
C ARG A 193 6.06 -2.86 13.15
N TRP A 194 6.14 -3.85 12.22
CA TRP A 194 6.72 -5.18 12.43
C TRP A 194 6.13 -5.99 13.59
N ALA A 195 5.00 -5.55 14.10
CA ALA A 195 4.20 -6.22 15.12
C ALA A 195 2.74 -5.78 15.00
N PHE A 196 1.81 -6.54 15.60
CA PHE A 196 0.43 -6.11 15.69
C PHE A 196 0.35 -4.79 16.47
N PRO A 197 -0.13 -3.71 15.85
CA PRO A 197 -0.07 -2.38 16.46
C PRO A 197 -1.10 -2.15 17.57
N GLY A 198 -2.14 -2.98 17.62
CA GLY A 198 -3.27 -2.84 18.54
C GLY A 198 -4.60 -2.61 17.85
N THR A 199 -5.67 -2.62 18.62
CA THR A 199 -7.04 -2.52 18.13
C THR A 199 -7.37 -1.16 17.49
N TRP A 200 -6.59 -0.13 17.77
CA TRP A 200 -6.75 1.21 17.22
C TRP A 200 -6.41 1.30 15.72
N ALA A 201 -5.63 0.36 15.20
CA ALA A 201 -5.16 0.40 13.81
C ALA A 201 -6.32 0.36 12.80
N LYS A 202 -7.41 -0.37 13.09
CA LYS A 202 -8.59 -0.44 12.23
C LYS A 202 -9.30 0.90 12.00
N ASP A 203 -9.16 1.83 12.93
CA ASP A 203 -9.77 3.17 12.81
C ASP A 203 -8.94 4.10 11.91
N LEU A 204 -7.70 3.73 11.66
CA LEU A 204 -6.73 4.53 10.93
C LEU A 204 -6.39 3.97 9.55
N ALA A 205 -6.23 2.65 9.43
CA ALA A 205 -5.66 2.01 8.25
C ALA A 205 -6.52 0.87 7.71
N ARG A 206 -6.34 0.58 6.43
CA ARG A 206 -6.96 -0.57 5.76
C ARG A 206 -6.22 -1.88 6.07
N SER A 207 -4.91 -1.80 6.31
CA SER A 207 -4.10 -2.95 6.70
C SER A 207 -2.96 -2.54 7.62
N TRP A 208 -2.44 -3.49 8.36
CA TRP A 208 -1.31 -3.31 9.27
C TRP A 208 -0.47 -4.57 9.37
N ARG A 209 0.85 -4.39 9.34
CA ARG A 209 1.83 -5.45 9.54
C ARG A 209 1.68 -6.06 10.94
N ILE A 210 1.79 -7.37 11.01
CA ILE A 210 1.64 -8.12 12.27
C ILE A 210 2.92 -8.79 12.73
N SER A 211 3.98 -8.75 11.92
CA SER A 211 5.23 -9.50 12.13
C SER A 211 6.43 -8.68 11.71
N PRO A 212 7.66 -9.04 12.13
CA PRO A 212 8.88 -8.66 11.42
C PRO A 212 8.81 -8.99 9.94
N ASP A 213 9.72 -8.43 9.15
CA ASP A 213 9.80 -8.66 7.72
C ASP A 213 9.96 -10.15 7.41
N ILE A 214 9.24 -10.59 6.37
CA ILE A 214 9.32 -11.94 5.87
C ILE A 214 10.66 -12.18 5.18
N ALA A 215 11.21 -13.38 5.37
CA ALA A 215 12.34 -13.87 4.62
C ALA A 215 11.93 -15.02 3.69
N PRO A 216 12.65 -15.26 2.58
CA PRO A 216 12.33 -16.32 1.63
C PRO A 216 12.76 -17.70 2.16
N ASP A 217 12.28 -18.04 3.34
CA ASP A 217 12.47 -19.34 3.98
C ASP A 217 11.20 -19.81 4.70
N TRP A 218 11.01 -21.11 4.75
CA TRP A 218 9.82 -21.74 5.34
C TRP A 218 9.63 -21.44 6.83
N GLY A 219 10.73 -21.26 7.57
CA GLY A 219 10.68 -20.91 9.01
C GLY A 219 9.99 -19.56 9.22
N SER A 220 10.35 -18.57 8.39
CA SER A 220 9.74 -17.22 8.39
C SER A 220 8.26 -17.28 8.04
N VAL A 221 7.90 -17.94 6.93
CA VAL A 221 6.50 -18.11 6.49
C VAL A 221 5.66 -18.73 7.60
N ARG A 222 6.12 -19.85 8.17
CA ARG A 222 5.42 -20.56 9.24
C ARG A 222 5.27 -19.72 10.52
N ALA A 223 6.28 -18.94 10.87
CA ALA A 223 6.24 -18.08 12.05
C ALA A 223 5.17 -16.99 11.91
N ILE A 224 5.02 -16.42 10.72
CA ILE A 224 4.00 -15.39 10.41
C ILE A 224 2.61 -16.00 10.42
N ILE A 225 2.41 -17.18 9.81
CA ILE A 225 1.14 -17.91 9.86
C ILE A 225 0.73 -18.11 11.32
N ASN A 226 1.63 -18.63 12.14
CA ASN A 226 1.35 -18.89 13.56
C ASN A 226 0.97 -17.61 14.32
N LYS A 227 1.58 -16.47 14.02
CA LYS A 227 1.19 -15.19 14.63
C LYS A 227 -0.23 -14.79 14.25
N ASN A 228 -0.61 -14.95 12.98
CA ASN A 228 -1.92 -14.52 12.51
C ASN A 228 -3.07 -15.40 12.99
N LEU A 229 -2.82 -16.64 13.36
CA LEU A 229 -3.84 -17.55 13.93
C LEU A 229 -4.61 -16.94 15.11
N TYR A 230 -3.97 -16.11 15.90
CA TYR A 230 -4.55 -15.46 17.09
C TYR A 230 -5.05 -14.04 16.83
N LEU A 231 -4.90 -13.52 15.59
CA LEU A 231 -5.25 -12.15 15.24
C LEU A 231 -6.48 -12.05 14.31
N SER A 232 -7.08 -13.16 13.95
CA SER A 232 -8.21 -13.20 13.01
C SER A 232 -9.40 -12.34 13.44
N ALA A 233 -9.63 -12.22 14.76
CA ALA A 233 -10.71 -11.38 15.30
C ALA A 233 -10.53 -9.87 15.05
N TYR A 234 -9.35 -9.43 14.64
CA TYR A 234 -9.05 -8.02 14.40
C TYR A 234 -9.10 -7.66 12.91
N ALA A 235 -9.26 -8.64 12.02
CA ALA A 235 -9.41 -8.44 10.59
C ALA A 235 -10.87 -8.65 10.14
N GLY A 236 -11.24 -8.05 9.03
CA GLY A 236 -12.58 -8.13 8.43
C GLY A 236 -13.17 -6.75 8.16
N GLU A 237 -14.31 -6.72 7.47
CA GLU A 237 -15.05 -5.47 7.19
C GLU A 237 -14.20 -4.36 6.52
N GLY A 238 -13.29 -4.75 5.62
CA GLY A 238 -12.41 -3.81 4.91
C GLY A 238 -11.09 -3.50 5.63
N HIS A 239 -10.79 -4.16 6.74
CA HIS A 239 -9.56 -4.00 7.51
C HIS A 239 -8.83 -5.34 7.63
N TYR A 240 -7.52 -5.38 7.40
CA TYR A 240 -6.80 -6.63 7.22
C TYR A 240 -5.47 -6.67 7.95
N ASN A 241 -5.20 -7.83 8.57
CA ASN A 241 -3.87 -8.18 9.03
C ASN A 241 -2.95 -8.37 7.82
N ASP A 242 -1.86 -7.63 7.77
CA ASP A 242 -0.85 -7.74 6.73
C ASP A 242 0.25 -8.71 7.20
N MET A 243 0.29 -9.87 6.58
CA MET A 243 1.26 -10.93 6.83
C MET A 243 2.57 -10.73 6.05
N ASP A 244 2.76 -9.54 5.47
CA ASP A 244 3.86 -9.18 4.59
C ASP A 244 3.73 -9.74 3.15
N MET A 245 4.73 -9.47 2.33
CA MET A 245 4.72 -9.78 0.90
C MET A 245 4.81 -11.29 0.63
N LEU A 246 4.41 -11.66 -0.59
CA LEU A 246 4.58 -13.03 -1.07
C LEU A 246 6.03 -13.26 -1.51
N GLU A 247 6.62 -14.34 -1.01
CA GLU A 247 7.96 -14.81 -1.34
C GLU A 247 7.98 -15.84 -2.49
N ILE A 248 6.95 -15.84 -3.32
CA ILE A 248 6.83 -16.69 -4.50
C ILE A 248 7.94 -16.36 -5.51
N GLY A 249 8.62 -17.37 -6.03
CA GLY A 249 9.74 -17.18 -6.96
C GLY A 249 11.03 -16.66 -6.31
N ARG A 250 11.14 -16.71 -4.97
CA ARG A 250 12.29 -16.15 -4.23
C ARG A 250 13.13 -17.18 -3.47
N GLY A 251 12.92 -18.47 -3.71
CA GLY A 251 13.76 -19.53 -3.18
C GLY A 251 13.08 -20.52 -2.23
N LEU A 252 11.79 -20.37 -1.98
CA LEU A 252 10.98 -21.42 -1.38
C LEU A 252 10.84 -22.61 -2.34
N LYS A 253 10.57 -23.79 -1.83
CA LYS A 253 10.17 -24.95 -2.66
C LYS A 253 8.74 -24.74 -3.14
N GLN A 254 8.39 -25.40 -4.24
CA GLN A 254 7.06 -25.26 -4.82
C GLN A 254 5.94 -25.54 -3.82
N GLU A 255 6.04 -26.61 -3.04
CA GLU A 255 5.02 -26.95 -2.04
C GLU A 255 4.93 -25.93 -0.91
N GLU A 256 6.07 -25.28 -0.56
CA GLU A 256 6.12 -24.22 0.41
C GLU A 256 5.48 -22.93 -0.14
N GLU A 257 5.69 -22.61 -1.42
CA GLU A 257 5.04 -21.50 -2.12
C GLU A 257 3.53 -21.66 -2.21
N GLU A 258 3.05 -22.89 -2.55
CA GLU A 258 1.63 -23.20 -2.61
C GLU A 258 0.95 -23.02 -1.24
N VAL A 259 1.57 -23.51 -0.17
CA VAL A 259 1.05 -23.33 1.20
C VAL A 259 1.13 -21.85 1.61
N HIS A 260 2.23 -21.18 1.33
CA HIS A 260 2.41 -19.75 1.61
C HIS A 260 1.28 -18.93 0.97
N PHE A 261 1.08 -19.07 -0.33
CA PHE A 261 0.02 -18.37 -1.06
C PHE A 261 -1.37 -18.72 -0.52
N GLY A 262 -1.65 -20.04 -0.36
CA GLY A 262 -2.94 -20.51 0.16
C GLY A 262 -3.26 -19.95 1.54
N MET A 263 -2.30 -19.89 2.44
CA MET A 263 -2.50 -19.33 3.79
C MET A 263 -2.74 -17.82 3.78
N TRP A 264 -2.04 -17.04 2.93
CA TRP A 264 -2.33 -15.62 2.76
C TRP A 264 -3.75 -15.39 2.26
N CYS A 265 -4.22 -16.20 1.30
CA CYS A 265 -5.60 -16.13 0.82
C CYS A 265 -6.62 -16.49 1.92
N ILE A 266 -6.43 -17.60 2.63
CA ILE A 266 -7.34 -18.07 3.68
C ILE A 266 -7.43 -17.06 4.83
N MET A 267 -6.30 -16.44 5.17
CA MET A 267 -6.22 -15.47 6.26
C MET A 267 -6.53 -14.03 5.81
N SER A 268 -6.96 -13.83 4.57
CA SER A 268 -7.33 -12.53 4.00
C SER A 268 -6.24 -11.48 4.15
N SER A 269 -4.97 -11.86 4.00
CA SER A 269 -3.85 -10.92 3.96
C SER A 269 -3.79 -10.18 2.62
N PRO A 270 -3.25 -8.96 2.55
CA PRO A 270 -2.80 -8.39 1.30
C PRO A 270 -1.92 -9.36 0.51
N LEU A 271 -2.12 -9.42 -0.81
CA LEU A 271 -1.34 -10.28 -1.71
C LEU A 271 -0.38 -9.40 -2.53
N LEU A 272 0.75 -9.05 -1.91
CA LEU A 272 1.76 -8.21 -2.54
C LEU A 272 2.94 -9.07 -2.99
N ILE A 273 3.12 -9.25 -4.30
CA ILE A 273 4.21 -10.02 -4.88
C ILE A 273 5.54 -9.30 -4.64
N GLY A 274 6.55 -10.03 -4.16
CA GLY A 274 7.87 -9.50 -3.83
C GLY A 274 8.97 -9.81 -4.84
N CYS A 275 8.74 -10.70 -5.82
CA CYS A 275 9.75 -11.06 -6.84
C CYS A 275 9.77 -10.08 -8.02
N ASP A 276 10.73 -10.27 -8.93
CA ASP A 276 10.75 -9.59 -10.23
C ASP A 276 9.70 -10.20 -11.16
N LEU A 277 8.65 -9.42 -11.47
CA LEU A 277 7.56 -9.89 -12.33
C LEU A 277 8.01 -10.20 -13.76
N THR A 278 9.12 -9.64 -14.22
CA THR A 278 9.61 -9.90 -15.59
C THR A 278 10.20 -11.30 -15.75
N THR A 279 10.44 -11.99 -14.63
CA THR A 279 11.05 -13.33 -14.59
C THR A 279 10.21 -14.35 -13.83
N ILE A 280 8.99 -14.00 -13.42
CA ILE A 280 8.10 -14.93 -12.71
C ILE A 280 7.76 -16.12 -13.63
N PRO A 281 7.86 -17.38 -13.16
CA PRO A 281 7.46 -18.54 -13.93
C PRO A 281 5.95 -18.52 -14.24
N GLU A 282 5.57 -19.18 -15.36
CA GLU A 282 4.16 -19.39 -15.71
C GLU A 282 3.43 -20.25 -14.69
#